data_a585e41cfd62211f7444359ccf2c6d76
#
_entry.id   a585e41cfd62211f7444359ccf2c6d76
#
_cell.length_a   1.000
_cell.length_b   1.000
_cell.length_c   1.000
_cell.angle_alpha   90.00
_cell.angle_beta   90.00
_cell.angle_gamma   90.00
#
_symmetry.space_group_name_H-M   'P 1'
#
loop_
_entity.id
_entity.type
_entity.pdbx_description
1 polymer ?
#
loop_
_entity_poly.entity_id
_entity_poly.type
_entity_poly.pdbx_seq_one_letter_code
_entity_poly.pdbx_strand_id
1 'polypeptide(L)'
;MKRLLASHREGIYTLLRVVAGVMFTTHGTQKLFGAFGGTPVGAGSLAGIAGIIELAAGPLIAIGLLTRPLAFLASGEMAVAFFVAHAPKGPWPIENGGELAVLYSFVFLYVAARGAGVFSLDAILSQGRADGLHLKARPI
;
A
#
# COMPACT_ATOMS: atom_id res chain seq x y z
N MET A 1 1.30 -24.86 -16.70
CA MET A 1 0.78 -23.81 -15.80
C MET A 1 1.74 -23.46 -14.67
N LYS A 2 2.25 -24.40 -13.83
CA LYS A 2 3.17 -24.09 -12.70
C LYS A 2 4.44 -23.36 -13.13
N ARG A 3 5.12 -23.75 -14.23
CA ARG A 3 6.33 -23.07 -14.72
C ARG A 3 6.07 -21.68 -15.26
N LEU A 4 4.93 -21.45 -15.93
CA LEU A 4 4.58 -20.15 -16.51
C LEU A 4 4.34 -19.10 -15.41
N LEU A 5 3.53 -19.42 -14.39
CA LEU A 5 3.25 -18.49 -13.28
C LEU A 5 4.51 -18.25 -12.43
N ALA A 6 5.34 -19.27 -12.22
CA ALA A 6 6.58 -19.11 -11.46
C ALA A 6 7.58 -18.18 -12.14
N SER A 7 7.66 -18.16 -13.48
CA SER A 7 8.53 -17.25 -14.22
C SER A 7 8.06 -15.78 -14.18
N HIS A 8 6.76 -15.54 -13.93
CA HIS A 8 6.16 -14.19 -13.89
C HIS A 8 5.85 -13.68 -12.48
N ARG A 9 6.27 -14.39 -11.44
CA ARG A 9 5.92 -14.08 -10.04
C ARG A 9 6.24 -12.63 -9.63
N GLU A 10 7.36 -12.08 -10.09
CA GLU A 10 7.75 -10.70 -9.78
C GLU A 10 6.87 -9.67 -10.49
N GLY A 11 6.51 -9.93 -11.75
CA GLY A 11 5.56 -9.09 -12.48
C GLY A 11 4.16 -9.11 -11.89
N ILE A 12 3.67 -10.30 -11.51
CA ILE A 12 2.35 -10.48 -10.86
C ILE A 12 2.33 -9.73 -9.51
N TYR A 13 3.40 -9.86 -8.73
CA TYR A 13 3.52 -9.14 -7.48
C TYR A 13 3.54 -7.60 -7.68
N THR A 14 4.30 -7.15 -8.66
CA THR A 14 4.36 -5.72 -8.99
C THR A 14 2.97 -5.19 -9.38
N LEU A 15 2.24 -5.95 -10.19
CA LEU A 15 0.87 -5.59 -10.57
C LEU A 15 -0.06 -5.53 -9.34
N LEU A 16 0.00 -6.52 -8.44
CA LEU A 16 -0.75 -6.50 -7.17
C LEU A 16 -0.46 -5.22 -6.37
N ARG A 17 0.82 -4.89 -6.19
CA ARG A 17 1.26 -3.71 -5.45
C ARG A 17 0.78 -2.41 -6.11
N VAL A 18 0.91 -2.28 -7.43
CA VAL A 18 0.47 -1.11 -8.20
C VAL A 18 -1.04 -0.94 -8.08
N VAL A 19 -1.81 -2.00 -8.33
CA VAL A 19 -3.28 -1.95 -8.26
C VAL A 19 -3.74 -1.61 -6.85
N ALA A 20 -3.21 -2.29 -5.83
CA ALA A 20 -3.56 -2.00 -4.44
C ALA A 20 -3.24 -0.55 -4.05
N GLY A 21 -2.06 -0.04 -4.41
CA GLY A 21 -1.66 1.34 -4.13
C GLY A 21 -2.53 2.38 -4.84
N VAL A 22 -2.86 2.16 -6.13
CA VAL A 22 -3.74 3.05 -6.89
C VAL A 22 -5.15 3.07 -6.29
N MET A 23 -5.74 1.90 -6.01
CA MET A 23 -7.06 1.83 -5.39
C MET A 23 -7.08 2.46 -4.00
N PHE A 24 -6.03 2.29 -3.21
CA PHE A 24 -5.88 2.92 -1.91
C PHE A 24 -5.84 4.46 -2.04
N THR A 25 -5.13 4.98 -3.05
CA THR A 25 -5.13 6.42 -3.39
C THR A 25 -6.53 6.94 -3.71
N THR A 26 -7.35 6.17 -4.44
CA THR A 26 -8.71 6.61 -4.77
C THR A 26 -9.59 6.76 -3.53
N HIS A 27 -9.42 5.92 -2.51
CA HIS A 27 -10.11 6.07 -1.22
C HIS A 27 -9.70 7.36 -0.51
N GLY A 28 -8.41 7.69 -0.46
CA GLY A 28 -7.94 8.95 0.09
C GLY A 28 -8.48 10.17 -0.67
N THR A 29 -8.50 10.10 -1.99
CA THR A 29 -9.06 11.15 -2.85
C THR A 29 -10.57 11.32 -2.61
N GLN A 30 -11.29 10.22 -2.44
CA GLN A 30 -12.72 10.24 -2.13
C GLN A 30 -13.00 10.90 -0.78
N LYS A 31 -12.24 10.53 0.26
CA LYS A 31 -12.43 11.07 1.62
C LYS A 31 -12.08 12.55 1.72
N LEU A 32 -11.01 13.00 1.07
CA LEU A 32 -10.53 14.38 1.23
C LEU A 32 -11.19 15.36 0.27
N PHE A 33 -11.52 14.93 -0.95
CA PHE A 33 -12.01 15.81 -2.02
C PHE A 33 -13.41 15.47 -2.52
N GLY A 34 -14.04 14.40 -1.99
CA GLY A 34 -15.35 13.98 -2.47
C GLY A 34 -15.37 13.40 -3.88
N ALA A 35 -14.20 13.05 -4.44
CA ALA A 35 -14.11 12.43 -5.76
C ALA A 35 -14.86 11.07 -5.80
N PHE A 36 -15.16 10.58 -6.99
CA PHE A 36 -15.82 9.28 -7.19
C PHE A 36 -17.16 9.13 -6.44
N GLY A 37 -17.92 10.25 -6.31
CA GLY A 37 -19.21 10.24 -5.63
C GLY A 37 -19.15 10.16 -4.10
N GLY A 38 -17.99 10.43 -3.50
CA GLY A 38 -17.83 10.52 -2.04
C GLY A 38 -18.28 11.87 -1.47
N THR A 39 -18.35 11.93 -0.15
CA THR A 39 -18.56 13.19 0.59
C THR A 39 -17.26 13.54 1.31
N PRO A 40 -16.71 14.75 1.11
CA PRO A 40 -15.49 15.16 1.81
C PRO A 40 -15.67 15.13 3.32
N VAL A 41 -14.65 14.66 4.02
CA VAL A 41 -14.62 14.67 5.50
C VAL A 41 -13.57 15.68 5.98
N GLY A 42 -13.76 16.21 7.18
CA GLY A 42 -12.78 17.11 7.78
C GLY A 42 -11.42 16.45 7.98
N ALA A 43 -10.34 17.09 7.53
CA ALA A 43 -8.99 16.53 7.59
C ALA A 43 -8.53 16.16 9.02
N GLY A 44 -9.05 16.81 10.05
CA GLY A 44 -8.79 16.51 11.47
C GLY A 44 -9.64 15.38 12.06
N SER A 45 -10.62 14.86 11.32
CA SER A 45 -11.38 13.67 11.75
C SER A 45 -10.56 12.41 11.56
N LEU A 46 -10.95 11.33 12.25
CA LEU A 46 -10.30 10.02 12.07
C LEU A 46 -10.32 9.55 10.60
N ALA A 47 -11.47 9.74 9.93
CA ALA A 47 -11.62 9.43 8.50
C ALA A 47 -10.77 10.35 7.60
N GLY A 48 -10.58 11.62 7.99
CA GLY A 48 -9.70 12.55 7.29
C GLY A 48 -8.23 12.19 7.43
N ILE A 49 -7.79 11.80 8.63
CA ILE A 49 -6.42 11.30 8.88
C ILE A 49 -6.17 10.05 8.04
N ALA A 50 -7.12 9.10 8.03
CA ALA A 50 -7.06 7.94 7.15
C ALA A 50 -6.94 8.37 5.67
N GLY A 51 -7.74 9.30 5.21
CA GLY A 51 -7.67 9.84 3.85
C GLY A 51 -6.30 10.44 3.49
N ILE A 52 -5.64 11.12 4.43
CA ILE A 52 -4.28 11.66 4.24
C ILE A 52 -3.27 10.51 4.08
N ILE A 53 -3.35 9.48 4.94
CA ILE A 53 -2.49 8.28 4.84
C ILE A 53 -2.69 7.60 3.49
N GLU A 54 -3.93 7.36 3.10
CA GLU A 54 -4.29 6.69 1.84
C GLU A 54 -3.78 7.46 0.62
N LEU A 55 -3.97 8.80 0.61
CA LEU A 55 -3.54 9.65 -0.49
C LEU A 55 -2.01 9.75 -0.59
N ALA A 56 -1.31 9.77 0.53
CA ALA A 56 0.14 9.89 0.55
C ALA A 56 0.83 8.54 0.33
N ALA A 57 0.40 7.48 1.04
CA ALA A 57 1.05 6.18 0.98
C ALA A 57 0.71 5.41 -0.30
N GLY A 58 -0.51 5.55 -0.82
CA GLY A 58 -0.96 4.80 -1.99
C GLY A 58 -0.05 4.95 -3.22
N PRO A 59 0.24 6.17 -3.70
CA PRO A 59 1.13 6.39 -4.85
C PRO A 59 2.54 5.88 -4.59
N LEU A 60 3.07 6.09 -3.39
CA LEU A 60 4.42 5.68 -3.02
C LEU A 60 4.55 4.15 -2.98
N ILE A 61 3.55 3.45 -2.45
CA ILE A 61 3.47 1.99 -2.50
C ILE A 61 3.37 1.52 -3.97
N ALA A 62 2.55 2.19 -4.80
CA ALA A 62 2.38 1.81 -6.20
C ALA A 62 3.69 1.87 -6.99
N ILE A 63 4.48 2.93 -6.84
CA ILE A 63 5.80 3.07 -7.49
C ILE A 63 6.91 2.29 -6.78
N GLY A 64 6.66 1.78 -5.58
CA GLY A 64 7.62 1.00 -4.80
C GLY A 64 8.69 1.85 -4.14
N LEU A 65 8.32 2.96 -3.54
CA LEU A 65 9.19 3.85 -2.78
C LEU A 65 8.80 3.83 -1.31
N LEU A 66 9.77 3.60 -0.41
CA LEU A 66 9.54 3.43 1.04
C LEU A 66 8.47 2.37 1.32
N THR A 67 8.46 1.32 0.49
CA THR A 67 7.35 0.36 0.42
C THR A 67 7.05 -0.31 1.74
N ARG A 68 8.08 -0.78 2.47
CA ARG A 68 7.88 -1.53 3.72
C ARG A 68 7.20 -0.70 4.81
N PRO A 69 7.71 0.48 5.20
CA PRO A 69 7.10 1.26 6.26
C PRO A 69 5.70 1.78 5.88
N LEU A 70 5.51 2.20 4.62
CA LEU A 70 4.22 2.72 4.18
C LEU A 70 3.16 1.62 4.05
N ALA A 71 3.52 0.45 3.56
CA ALA A 71 2.60 -0.69 3.51
C ALA A 71 2.26 -1.20 4.92
N PHE A 72 3.20 -1.17 5.87
CA PHE A 72 2.90 -1.50 7.26
C PHE A 72 1.93 -0.50 7.89
N LEU A 73 2.14 0.81 7.66
CA LEU A 73 1.22 1.85 8.10
C LEU A 73 -0.18 1.67 7.48
N ALA A 74 -0.27 1.44 6.17
CA ALA A 74 -1.52 1.21 5.47
C ALA A 74 -2.26 -0.05 5.96
N SER A 75 -1.51 -1.12 6.27
CA SER A 75 -2.08 -2.33 6.87
C SER A 75 -2.72 -2.05 8.23
N GLY A 76 -2.01 -1.31 9.08
CA GLY A 76 -2.51 -0.93 10.42
C GLY A 76 -3.71 0.00 10.34
N GLU A 77 -3.67 0.99 9.45
CA GLU A 77 -4.78 1.91 9.19
C GLU A 77 -6.04 1.17 8.76
N MET A 78 -5.94 0.22 7.82
CA MET A 78 -7.06 -0.60 7.39
C MET A 78 -7.60 -1.54 8.48
N ALA A 79 -6.75 -2.07 9.34
CA ALA A 79 -7.19 -2.82 10.52
C ALA A 79 -8.00 -1.92 11.48
N VAL A 80 -7.51 -0.71 11.76
CA VAL A 80 -8.23 0.27 12.58
C VAL A 80 -9.56 0.66 11.93
N ALA A 81 -9.57 0.91 10.61
CA ALA A 81 -10.78 1.23 9.88
C ALA A 81 -11.84 0.11 10.01
N PHE A 82 -11.42 -1.15 9.93
CA PHE A 82 -12.33 -2.27 10.17
C PHE A 82 -12.95 -2.23 11.57
N PHE A 83 -12.15 -2.15 12.62
CA PHE A 83 -12.65 -2.19 14.01
C PHE A 83 -13.47 -0.96 14.39
N VAL A 84 -13.16 0.21 13.85
CA VAL A 84 -13.83 1.47 14.21
C VAL A 84 -15.09 1.72 13.36
N ALA A 85 -15.04 1.46 12.06
CA ALA A 85 -16.11 1.83 11.14
C ALA A 85 -17.03 0.67 10.74
N HIS A 86 -16.55 -0.56 10.80
CA HIS A 86 -17.28 -1.73 10.30
C HIS A 86 -17.71 -2.69 11.42
N ALA A 87 -16.82 -3.11 12.29
CA ALA A 87 -17.12 -4.09 13.35
C ALA A 87 -18.28 -3.70 14.28
N PRO A 88 -18.55 -2.40 14.60
CA PRO A 88 -19.73 -2.03 15.36
C PRO A 88 -21.08 -2.34 14.70
N LYS A 89 -21.09 -2.57 13.39
CA LYS A 89 -22.30 -2.90 12.63
C LYS A 89 -22.59 -4.42 12.58
N GLY A 90 -21.64 -5.25 13.02
CA GLY A 90 -21.73 -6.69 13.03
C GLY A 90 -20.38 -7.36 12.97
N PRO A 91 -20.24 -8.62 13.42
CA PRO A 91 -18.95 -9.31 13.50
C PRO A 91 -18.40 -9.77 12.15
N TRP A 92 -19.27 -9.97 11.15
CA TRP A 92 -18.86 -10.55 9.89
C TRP A 92 -18.60 -9.49 8.83
N PRO A 93 -17.40 -9.48 8.20
CA PRO A 93 -17.04 -8.49 7.17
C PRO A 93 -18.04 -8.39 6.02
N ILE A 94 -18.63 -9.51 5.59
CA ILE A 94 -19.62 -9.55 4.52
C ILE A 94 -20.94 -8.83 4.90
N GLU A 95 -21.30 -8.83 6.17
CA GLU A 95 -22.53 -8.20 6.67
C GLU A 95 -22.31 -6.72 6.99
N ASN A 96 -21.14 -6.36 7.50
CA ASN A 96 -20.82 -5.02 7.96
C ASN A 96 -20.17 -4.13 6.88
N GLY A 97 -19.95 -4.68 5.66
CA GLY A 97 -19.28 -3.98 4.55
C GLY A 97 -17.78 -3.76 4.75
N GLY A 98 -17.14 -4.48 5.67
CA GLY A 98 -15.72 -4.34 6.02
C GLY A 98 -14.77 -5.26 5.24
N GLU A 99 -15.26 -6.05 4.27
CA GLU A 99 -14.42 -7.00 3.52
C GLU A 99 -13.21 -6.34 2.89
N LEU A 100 -13.39 -5.16 2.30
CA LEU A 100 -12.31 -4.44 1.64
C LEU A 100 -11.25 -3.96 2.65
N ALA A 101 -11.66 -3.48 3.82
CA ALA A 101 -10.73 -3.06 4.87
C ALA A 101 -9.89 -4.25 5.38
N VAL A 102 -10.54 -5.40 5.62
CA VAL A 102 -9.84 -6.64 5.99
C VAL A 102 -8.88 -7.06 4.89
N LEU A 103 -9.34 -7.12 3.63
CA LEU A 103 -8.51 -7.54 2.51
C LEU A 103 -7.28 -6.64 2.34
N TYR A 104 -7.44 -5.31 2.37
CA TYR A 104 -6.32 -4.38 2.29
C TYR A 104 -5.36 -4.50 3.45
N SER A 105 -5.85 -4.71 4.68
CA SER A 105 -4.99 -4.93 5.84
C SER A 105 -4.00 -6.07 5.58
N PHE A 106 -4.47 -7.21 5.10
CA PHE A 106 -3.60 -8.37 4.83
C PHE A 106 -2.77 -8.23 3.53
N VAL A 107 -3.30 -7.61 2.49
CA VAL A 107 -2.53 -7.31 1.26
C VAL A 107 -1.35 -6.41 1.59
N PHE A 108 -1.57 -5.32 2.32
CA PHE A 108 -0.49 -4.41 2.70
C PHE A 108 0.47 -5.02 3.73
N LEU A 109 -0.01 -5.89 4.63
CA LEU A 109 0.88 -6.66 5.51
C LEU A 109 1.81 -7.57 4.70
N TYR A 110 1.29 -8.24 3.69
CA TYR A 110 2.10 -9.04 2.78
C TYR A 110 3.11 -8.18 1.99
N VAL A 111 2.69 -7.03 1.48
CA VAL A 111 3.58 -6.07 0.79
C VAL A 111 4.67 -5.57 1.73
N ALA A 112 4.36 -5.24 2.99
CA ALA A 112 5.33 -4.83 4.00
C ALA A 112 6.36 -5.93 4.29
N ALA A 113 5.91 -7.17 4.45
CA ALA A 113 6.78 -8.32 4.69
C ALA A 113 7.69 -8.62 3.49
N ARG A 114 7.13 -8.65 2.28
CA ARG A 114 7.88 -8.94 1.05
C ARG A 114 8.80 -7.78 0.64
N GLY A 115 8.36 -6.54 0.80
CA GLY A 115 9.05 -5.34 0.33
C GLY A 115 8.68 -4.95 -1.10
N ALA A 116 9.44 -4.03 -1.69
CA ALA A 116 9.10 -3.39 -2.96
C ALA A 116 9.11 -4.30 -4.20
N GLY A 117 9.90 -5.39 -4.17
CA GLY A 117 10.15 -6.24 -5.35
C GLY A 117 11.14 -5.60 -6.34
N VAL A 118 11.48 -6.35 -7.38
CA VAL A 118 12.54 -5.95 -8.32
C VAL A 118 12.14 -4.77 -9.23
N PHE A 119 10.86 -4.63 -9.56
CA PHE A 119 10.35 -3.52 -10.37
C PHE A 119 9.85 -2.39 -9.45
N SER A 120 10.78 -1.66 -8.82
CA SER A 120 10.47 -0.63 -7.83
C SER A 120 11.56 0.44 -7.75
N LEU A 121 11.20 1.64 -7.27
CA LEU A 121 12.18 2.68 -6.98
C LEU A 121 13.13 2.29 -5.85
N ASP A 122 12.66 1.60 -4.81
CA ASP A 122 13.51 1.08 -3.75
C ASP A 122 14.63 0.17 -4.27
N ALA A 123 14.35 -0.67 -5.29
CA ALA A 123 15.35 -1.54 -5.91
C ALA A 123 16.39 -0.74 -6.69
N ILE A 124 15.96 0.25 -7.48
CA ILE A 124 16.87 1.13 -8.25
C ILE A 124 17.79 1.91 -7.32
N LEU A 125 17.24 2.50 -6.26
CA LEU A 125 18.01 3.29 -5.30
C LEU A 125 19.01 2.44 -4.50
N SER A 126 18.68 1.18 -4.21
CA SER A 126 19.57 0.27 -3.49
C SER A 126 20.76 -0.17 -4.37
N GLN A 127 20.55 -0.40 -5.67
CA GLN A 127 21.61 -0.72 -6.63
C GLN A 127 22.58 0.45 -6.78
N GLY A 128 22.10 1.68 -6.96
CA GLY A 128 22.94 2.86 -7.09
C GLY A 128 23.83 3.14 -5.85
N ARG A 129 23.34 2.75 -4.66
CA ARG A 129 24.16 2.84 -3.43
C ARG A 129 25.29 1.80 -3.41
N ALA A 130 25.03 0.59 -3.86
CA ALA A 130 26.04 -0.47 -3.92
C ALA A 130 27.17 -0.11 -4.89
N ASP A 131 26.83 0.39 -6.07
CA ASP A 131 27.80 0.79 -7.09
C ASP A 131 28.65 1.99 -6.63
N GLY A 132 28.05 2.97 -5.95
CA GLY A 132 28.76 4.12 -5.39
C GLY A 132 29.77 3.77 -4.28
N LEU A 133 29.50 2.73 -3.50
CA LEU A 133 30.41 2.21 -2.47
C LEU A 133 31.61 1.46 -3.09
N HIS A 134 31.39 0.71 -4.17
CA HIS A 134 32.48 0.01 -4.87
C HIS A 134 33.44 0.97 -5.58
N LEU A 135 32.96 2.11 -6.08
CA LEU A 135 33.80 3.14 -6.70
C LEU A 135 34.68 3.87 -5.67
N LYS A 136 34.19 4.06 -4.44
CA LYS A 136 34.97 4.71 -3.36
C LYS A 136 36.00 3.77 -2.72
N ALA A 137 35.89 2.48 -2.87
CA ALA A 137 36.77 1.47 -2.30
C ALA A 137 37.93 1.05 -3.23
N ARG A 138 38.09 1.64 -4.44
CA ARG A 138 39.26 1.40 -5.30
C ARG A 138 40.42 2.23 -4.78
N PRO A 139 41.50 1.60 -4.26
CA PRO A 139 42.71 2.33 -3.97
C PRO A 139 43.34 2.82 -5.26
N ILE A 140 43.94 4.01 -5.21
CA ILE A 140 44.74 4.67 -6.26
C ILE A 140 46.01 3.85 -6.47
#